data_b834b23e5af9d3b48527c70723ef1886
#
_entry.id   b834b23e5af9d3b48527c70723ef1886
#
_cell.length_a   1.000
_cell.length_b   1.000
_cell.length_c   1.000
_cell.angle_alpha   90.00
_cell.angle_beta   90.00
_cell.angle_gamma   90.00
#
_symmetry.space_group_name_H-M   'P 1'
#
loop_
_entity.id
_entity.type
_entity.pdbx_description
1 polymer ?
#
loop_
_entity_poly.entity_id
_entity_poly.type
_entity_poly.pdbx_seq_one_letter_code
_entity_poly.pdbx_strand_id
1 'polypeptide(L)'
;MNNKRLMVLESPVVFGKSTIESLTFRNTAAKDYLVFDEVGGAEAQNIAMIANLTGYDDAVIKKLSGRDYVAAVRVVSSLFAADRALLSVGDLADNAGDEIEKK
;
A
#
# COMPACT_ATOMS: atom_id res chain seq x y z
N MET A 1 15.95 3.79 -8.59
CA MET A 1 15.67 4.46 -7.34
C MET A 1 14.83 3.59 -6.44
N ASN A 2 15.23 3.47 -5.21
CA ASN A 2 14.57 2.58 -4.29
C ASN A 2 13.72 3.35 -3.30
N ASN A 3 12.41 3.15 -3.35
CA ASN A 3 11.48 3.84 -2.47
C ASN A 3 10.91 2.95 -1.38
N LYS A 4 11.62 1.91 -1.04
CA LYS A 4 11.16 1.03 0.04
C LYS A 4 11.04 1.79 1.33
N ARG A 5 10.03 1.46 2.09
CA ARG A 5 9.79 2.07 3.39
C ARG A 5 9.82 1.02 4.47
N LEU A 6 10.53 1.31 5.54
CA LEU A 6 10.58 0.45 6.72
C LEU A 6 9.70 1.05 7.81
N MET A 7 8.84 0.21 8.38
CA MET A 7 7.99 0.61 9.50
C MET A 7 8.24 -0.35 10.65
N VAL A 8 8.65 0.18 11.79
CA VAL A 8 8.89 -0.64 12.99
C VAL A 8 7.58 -0.77 13.75
N LEU A 9 7.24 -2.00 14.12
CA LEU A 9 6.00 -2.26 14.85
C LEU A 9 6.16 -1.90 16.33
N GLU A 10 5.13 -1.28 16.91
CA GLU A 10 5.09 -1.08 18.35
C GLU A 10 4.86 -2.40 19.07
N SER A 11 4.08 -3.27 18.44
CA SER A 11 3.74 -4.58 19.01
C SER A 11 4.15 -5.65 18.01
N PRO A 12 5.29 -6.28 18.21
CA PRO A 12 5.72 -7.34 17.31
C PRO A 12 4.68 -8.44 17.17
N VAL A 13 4.61 -9.04 15.99
CA VAL A 13 3.65 -10.10 15.71
C VAL A 13 4.38 -11.44 15.77
N VAL A 14 3.83 -12.36 16.55
CA VAL A 14 4.33 -13.73 16.58
C VAL A 14 3.48 -14.55 15.64
N PHE A 15 4.10 -15.18 14.65
CA PHE A 15 3.40 -15.99 13.68
C PHE A 15 4.18 -17.27 13.49
N GLY A 16 3.63 -18.37 14.04
CA GLY A 16 4.36 -19.63 14.07
C GLY A 16 5.62 -19.49 14.91
N LYS A 17 6.77 -19.79 14.35
CA LYS A 17 8.04 -19.68 15.05
C LYS A 17 8.74 -18.37 14.81
N SER A 18 8.11 -17.50 14.04
CA SER A 18 8.72 -16.23 13.65
C SER A 18 8.16 -15.09 14.49
N THR A 19 9.01 -14.11 14.77
CA THR A 19 8.58 -12.86 15.38
C THR A 19 8.86 -11.76 14.39
N ILE A 20 7.82 -11.02 14.02
CA ILE A 20 7.90 -9.96 13.03
C ILE A 20 7.93 -8.64 13.78
N GLU A 21 9.02 -7.91 13.64
CA GLU A 21 9.23 -6.67 14.38
C GLU A 21 9.10 -5.43 13.50
N SER A 22 9.10 -5.62 12.19
CA SER A 22 8.98 -4.50 11.27
C SER A 22 8.38 -4.96 9.96
N LEU A 23 7.88 -4.00 9.21
CA LEU A 23 7.35 -4.24 7.87
C LEU A 23 8.15 -3.40 6.88
N THR A 24 8.56 -4.00 5.77
CA THR A 24 9.24 -3.26 4.72
C THR A 24 8.33 -3.26 3.50
N PHE A 25 7.91 -2.08 3.08
CA PHE A 25 7.00 -1.91 1.96
C PHE A 25 7.81 -1.69 0.69
N ARG A 26 7.54 -2.46 -0.35
CA ARG A 26 8.17 -2.26 -1.65
C ARG A 26 7.46 -1.16 -2.42
N ASN A 27 8.03 -0.77 -3.53
CA ASN A 27 7.36 0.14 -4.44
C ASN A 27 6.07 -0.48 -4.95
N THR A 28 5.09 0.37 -5.23
CA THR A 28 3.85 -0.08 -5.85
C THR A 28 4.12 -0.50 -7.29
N ALA A 29 3.24 -1.36 -7.79
CA ALA A 29 3.26 -1.81 -9.17
C ALA A 29 1.83 -1.77 -9.69
N ALA A 30 1.68 -1.80 -11.00
CA ALA A 30 0.35 -1.74 -11.60
C ALA A 30 -0.57 -2.84 -11.06
N LYS A 31 -0.02 -4.03 -10.82
CA LYS A 31 -0.83 -5.14 -10.33
C LYS A 31 -1.46 -4.86 -8.96
N ASP A 32 -0.84 -4.00 -8.17
CA ASP A 32 -1.37 -3.69 -6.84
C ASP A 32 -2.69 -2.92 -6.94
N TYR A 33 -2.87 -2.17 -8.02
CA TYR A 33 -4.11 -1.41 -8.21
C TYR A 33 -5.30 -2.31 -8.47
N LEU A 34 -5.08 -3.56 -8.87
CA LEU A 34 -6.17 -4.51 -9.10
C LEU A 34 -6.89 -4.87 -7.79
N VAL A 35 -6.25 -4.66 -6.66
CA VAL A 35 -6.90 -4.90 -5.38
C VAL A 35 -8.18 -4.08 -5.26
N PHE A 36 -8.19 -2.86 -5.81
CA PHE A 36 -9.37 -2.01 -5.73
C PHE A 36 -10.56 -2.58 -6.50
N ASP A 37 -10.29 -3.39 -7.52
CA ASP A 37 -11.35 -4.03 -8.29
C ASP A 37 -11.74 -5.39 -7.74
N GLU A 38 -10.77 -6.11 -7.18
CA GLU A 38 -10.95 -7.52 -6.83
C GLU A 38 -11.41 -7.73 -5.40
N VAL A 39 -11.09 -6.80 -4.51
CA VAL A 39 -11.39 -6.95 -3.08
C VAL A 39 -12.41 -5.89 -2.68
N GLY A 40 -13.54 -6.32 -2.13
CA GLY A 40 -14.57 -5.41 -1.66
C GLY A 40 -14.37 -5.07 -0.20
N GLY A 41 -14.69 -3.83 0.16
CA GLY A 41 -14.58 -3.37 1.54
C GLY A 41 -13.26 -2.67 1.81
N ALA A 42 -13.35 -1.50 2.45
CA ALA A 42 -12.17 -0.66 2.65
C ALA A 42 -11.09 -1.34 3.49
N GLU A 43 -11.49 -1.96 4.60
CA GLU A 43 -10.50 -2.59 5.47
C GLU A 43 -9.89 -3.84 4.83
N ALA A 44 -10.71 -4.61 4.10
CA ALA A 44 -10.18 -5.77 3.40
C ALA A 44 -9.18 -5.34 2.32
N GLN A 45 -9.45 -4.24 1.64
CA GLN A 45 -8.51 -3.71 0.65
C GLN A 45 -7.20 -3.28 1.31
N ASN A 46 -7.30 -2.63 2.46
CA ASN A 46 -6.11 -2.19 3.20
C ASN A 46 -5.25 -3.38 3.61
N ILE A 47 -5.88 -4.42 4.15
CA ILE A 47 -5.15 -5.61 4.57
C ILE A 47 -4.47 -6.27 3.37
N ALA A 48 -5.20 -6.42 2.26
CA ALA A 48 -4.64 -7.03 1.06
C ALA A 48 -3.48 -6.21 0.52
N MET A 49 -3.60 -4.88 0.58
CA MET A 49 -2.55 -4.02 0.06
C MET A 49 -1.29 -4.08 0.93
N ILE A 50 -1.47 -4.08 2.26
CA ILE A 50 -0.33 -4.20 3.16
C ILE A 50 0.36 -5.55 2.92
N ALA A 51 -0.41 -6.62 2.78
CA ALA A 51 0.14 -7.95 2.53
C ALA A 51 0.93 -7.96 1.23
N ASN A 52 0.36 -7.41 0.16
CA ASN A 52 1.03 -7.40 -1.14
C ASN A 52 2.34 -6.62 -1.10
N LEU A 53 2.33 -5.46 -0.48
CA LEU A 53 3.50 -4.59 -0.50
C LEU A 53 4.60 -5.04 0.45
N THR A 54 4.24 -5.79 1.51
CA THR A 54 5.24 -6.29 2.46
C THR A 54 5.67 -7.71 2.19
N GLY A 55 4.90 -8.45 1.38
CA GLY A 55 5.20 -9.84 1.10
C GLY A 55 4.73 -10.81 2.17
N TYR A 56 4.03 -10.33 3.19
CA TYR A 56 3.50 -11.22 4.21
C TYR A 56 2.09 -11.68 3.82
N ASP A 57 1.69 -12.80 4.40
CA ASP A 57 0.36 -13.35 4.22
C ASP A 57 -0.67 -12.45 4.90
N ASP A 58 -1.89 -12.43 4.39
CA ASP A 58 -3.01 -11.72 5.03
C ASP A 58 -3.13 -12.10 6.49
N ALA A 59 -2.91 -13.39 6.81
CA ALA A 59 -3.04 -13.88 8.17
C ALA A 59 -2.07 -13.16 9.12
N VAL A 60 -0.89 -12.80 8.64
CA VAL A 60 0.08 -12.05 9.45
C VAL A 60 -0.44 -10.62 9.67
N ILE A 61 -0.92 -10.00 8.61
CA ILE A 61 -1.37 -8.62 8.68
C ILE A 61 -2.56 -8.48 9.63
N LYS A 62 -3.44 -9.47 9.63
CA LYS A 62 -4.59 -9.48 10.53
C LYS A 62 -4.21 -9.54 12.00
N LYS A 63 -2.98 -9.93 12.31
CA LYS A 63 -2.50 -9.99 13.69
C LYS A 63 -1.88 -8.70 14.18
N LEU A 64 -1.73 -7.70 13.32
CA LEU A 64 -1.20 -6.40 13.75
C LEU A 64 -2.10 -5.79 14.81
N SER A 65 -1.49 -5.07 15.76
CA SER A 65 -2.28 -4.26 16.67
C SER A 65 -3.02 -3.19 15.88
N GLY A 66 -4.09 -2.65 16.42
CA GLY A 66 -4.83 -1.60 15.73
C GLY A 66 -3.98 -0.40 15.41
N ARG A 67 -3.07 -0.02 16.33
CA ARG A 67 -2.20 1.11 16.10
C ARG A 67 -1.22 0.85 14.96
N ASP A 68 -0.62 -0.34 14.95
CA ASP A 68 0.30 -0.70 13.88
C ASP A 68 -0.42 -0.83 12.55
N TYR A 69 -1.65 -1.35 12.57
CA TYR A 69 -2.45 -1.44 11.36
C TYR A 69 -2.71 -0.05 10.78
N VAL A 70 -3.14 0.90 11.61
CA VAL A 70 -3.40 2.25 11.14
C VAL A 70 -2.13 2.89 10.59
N ALA A 71 -1.00 2.67 11.27
CA ALA A 71 0.28 3.18 10.77
C ALA A 71 0.63 2.58 9.42
N ALA A 72 0.40 1.29 9.25
CA ALA A 72 0.65 0.63 7.96
C ALA A 72 -0.26 1.17 6.87
N VAL A 73 -1.52 1.43 7.19
CA VAL A 73 -2.45 2.04 6.22
C VAL A 73 -1.94 3.40 5.78
N ARG A 74 -1.37 4.18 6.68
CA ARG A 74 -0.81 5.48 6.33
C ARG A 74 0.35 5.35 5.35
N VAL A 75 1.21 4.35 5.56
CA VAL A 75 2.32 4.12 4.64
C VAL A 75 1.79 3.78 3.26
N VAL A 76 0.82 2.86 3.18
CA VAL A 76 0.22 2.48 1.91
C VAL A 76 -0.40 3.69 1.23
N SER A 77 -1.17 4.47 1.98
CA SER A 77 -1.83 5.64 1.41
C SER A 77 -0.82 6.63 0.84
N SER A 78 0.31 6.82 1.54
CA SER A 78 1.33 7.75 1.07
C SER A 78 2.01 7.25 -0.19
N LEU A 79 2.19 5.93 -0.34
CA LEU A 79 2.78 5.37 -1.54
C LEU A 79 1.88 5.57 -2.76
N PHE A 80 0.59 5.31 -2.60
CA PHE A 80 -0.34 5.53 -3.69
C PHE A 80 -0.54 7.01 -4.00
N ALA A 81 -0.51 7.86 -2.97
CA ALA A 81 -0.60 9.30 -3.18
C ALA A 81 0.60 9.80 -3.98
N ALA A 82 1.79 9.27 -3.71
CA ALA A 82 2.98 9.65 -4.45
C ALA A 82 2.86 9.26 -5.92
N ASP A 83 2.33 8.08 -6.20
CA ASP A 83 2.09 7.65 -7.57
C ASP A 83 1.15 8.63 -8.28
N ARG A 84 0.07 8.99 -7.63
CA ARG A 84 -0.97 9.81 -8.25
C ARG A 84 -0.57 11.26 -8.38
N ALA A 85 0.39 11.70 -7.60
CA ALA A 85 0.88 13.06 -7.72
C ALA A 85 1.48 13.33 -9.10
N LEU A 86 1.98 12.30 -9.77
CA LEU A 86 2.50 12.45 -11.11
C LEU A 86 1.42 12.86 -12.11
N LEU A 87 0.19 12.42 -11.87
CA LEU A 87 -0.90 12.77 -12.78
C LEU A 87 -1.21 14.25 -12.73
N SER A 88 -1.15 14.85 -11.57
CA SER A 88 -1.46 16.25 -11.47
C SER A 88 -0.32 17.13 -11.95
N VAL A 89 0.86 16.60 -12.10
CA VAL A 89 1.98 17.36 -12.61
C VAL A 89 2.09 17.23 -14.11
N GLY A 90 2.04 16.06 -14.56
CA GLY A 90 2.38 15.80 -15.92
C GLY A 90 1.28 15.95 -16.86
N ASP A 91 0.22 15.64 -16.49
CA ASP A 91 -0.66 15.55 -17.38
C ASP A 91 -1.31 16.64 -17.62
N LEU A 92 -1.30 17.13 -16.94
CA LEU A 92 -1.88 18.01 -17.17
C LEU A 92 -1.48 18.63 -18.21
N ALA A 93 -0.70 18.58 -18.40
CA ALA A 93 -0.20 19.16 -19.39
C ALA A 93 -0.60 18.65 -20.57
N ASP A 94 -0.80 18.51 -20.89
CA ASP A 94 -1.00 17.86 -21.88
C ASP A 94 -1.74 17.34 -22.29
N ASN A 95 -2.08 17.71 -21.96
CA ASN A 95 -2.82 17.19 -22.03
C ASN A 95 -3.36 17.08 -22.08
N ALA A 96 -3.59 17.43 -22.29
CA ALA A 96 -4.20 17.06 -21.99
C ALA A 96 -4.73 16.91 -22.00
N GLY A 97 -4.98 17.42 -22.37
CA GLY A 97 -5.59 16.80 -22.28
C GLY A 97 -6.07 16.61 -22.28
N ASP A 98 -6.28 16.61 -22.69
CA ASP A 98 -6.84 15.97 -22.67
C ASP A 98 -7.13 15.38 -22.62
N GLU A 99 -7.27 15.25 -22.96
CA GLU A 99 -7.70 14.34 -22.82
C GLU A 99 -7.97 13.60 -22.61
N ILE A 100 -8.20 13.80 -23.00
CA ILE A 100 -8.60 12.96 -22.77
C ILE A 100 -9.19 12.76 -22.60
N GLU A 101 -9.42 12.97 -22.94
CA GLU A 101 -10.05 12.60 -22.76
C GLU A 101 -10.46 12.33 -22.77
N LYS A 102 -10.44 12.75 -23.28
CA LYS A 102 -10.88 12.27 -23.34
C LYS A 102 -11.20 11.74 -23.27
N LYS A 103 -11.38 12.02 -23.59
CA LYS A 103 -11.81 11.41 -23.61
C LYS A 103 -12.08 11.10 -23.50
#